data_ad6a21e36792519313233714d8a8ed92
#
_entry.id   ad6a21e36792519313233714d8a8ed92
#
_cell.length_a   1.000
_cell.length_b   1.000
_cell.length_c   1.000
_cell.angle_alpha   90.00
_cell.angle_beta   90.00
_cell.angle_gamma   90.00
#
_symmetry.space_group_name_H-M   'P 1'
#
loop_
_entity.id
_entity.type
_entity.pdbx_description
1 polymer ?
#
loop_
_entity_poly.entity_id
_entity_poly.type
_entity_poly.pdbx_seq_one_letter_code
_entity_poly.pdbx_strand_id
1 'polypeptide(L)'
;ANEKVNRLYLNSVWSQRDNFLDVPTDCPQRDERMGWTGDAQAFCPTANYNMDCGAFYTKYIRDLLEEQKRLDGKVPDVAPLLISRKPGEANPMLANGGGHCGWADAAAIVPWETYIATGDISVLENGFESMKLWADWIYRYDEAHGATRLWPGIEFHFADWLALDGPESGFNPESVLGGTDITFLCSAYYYKSTMCVANAARALGKTTEYDVYKKRADEILDAIRREFYTAGGRCAAATQTGNAISLSFGLAPEFAREKITETLRGLLAMNKGKLKTGFLGTPVLCRALSDNGANAEAYTLLLNEENPGWLYEVNMGATTIWERWNSVNPDGKISGIGMNSMNHYAYGAVFEWVYKNVCGLNPVPDVPGYKKAVIRPQPDVRLGAAKAKVNTAAGYYETGWQYEDNGEVTYTVVIPFDAEAEVYLPKKDGTTEEMTLTAGTYTFTL
;
A
#
# COMPACT_ATOMS: atom_id res chain seq x y z
N ALA A 1 -8.56 4.13 -24.30
CA ALA A 1 -7.64 4.28 -23.16
C ALA A 1 -7.42 5.76 -22.87
N ASN A 2 -7.35 6.13 -21.62
CA ASN A 2 -7.12 7.52 -21.20
C ASN A 2 -5.61 7.83 -21.24
N GLU A 3 -5.20 8.77 -22.11
CA GLU A 3 -3.78 9.12 -22.31
C GLU A 3 -3.12 9.66 -21.03
N LYS A 4 -3.87 10.41 -20.20
CA LYS A 4 -3.36 10.96 -18.93
C LYS A 4 -3.10 9.87 -17.91
N VAL A 5 -3.98 8.87 -17.83
CA VAL A 5 -3.77 7.69 -16.95
C VAL A 5 -2.58 6.87 -17.45
N ASN A 6 -2.42 6.72 -18.77
CA ASN A 6 -1.24 6.06 -19.34
C ASN A 6 0.05 6.84 -19.01
N ARG A 7 0.00 8.18 -19.06
CA ARG A 7 1.13 9.02 -18.67
C ARG A 7 1.44 8.86 -17.18
N LEU A 8 0.43 8.85 -16.32
CA LEU A 8 0.58 8.63 -14.89
C LEU A 8 1.25 7.27 -14.59
N TYR A 9 0.85 6.22 -15.32
CA TYR A 9 1.49 4.91 -15.21
C TYR A 9 2.99 4.99 -15.54
N LEU A 10 3.34 5.64 -16.65
CA LEU A 10 4.74 5.83 -17.02
C LEU A 10 5.51 6.65 -15.97
N ASN A 11 4.87 7.65 -15.36
CA ASN A 11 5.48 8.42 -14.27
C ASN A 11 5.81 7.53 -13.07
N SER A 12 4.89 6.61 -12.70
CA SER A 12 5.13 5.66 -11.61
C SER A 12 6.28 4.70 -11.93
N VAL A 13 6.31 4.16 -13.16
CA VAL A 13 7.40 3.27 -13.60
C VAL A 13 8.75 3.99 -13.63
N TRP A 14 8.80 5.23 -14.11
CA TRP A 14 10.03 6.01 -14.13
C TRP A 14 10.50 6.35 -12.72
N SER A 15 9.60 6.79 -11.82
CA SER A 15 9.97 7.04 -10.43
C SER A 15 10.54 5.77 -9.75
N GLN A 16 9.98 4.59 -10.04
CA GLN A 16 10.56 3.35 -9.54
C GLN A 16 11.95 3.10 -10.11
N ARG A 17 12.14 3.23 -11.43
CA ARG A 17 13.44 3.00 -12.10
C ARG A 17 14.54 3.90 -11.59
N ASP A 18 14.21 5.17 -11.40
CA ASP A 18 15.17 6.18 -10.98
C ASP A 18 15.62 6.01 -9.53
N ASN A 19 14.79 5.33 -8.70
CA ASN A 19 15.03 5.15 -7.27
C ASN A 19 15.47 3.74 -6.88
N PHE A 20 15.20 2.72 -7.72
CA PHE A 20 15.55 1.31 -7.40
C PHE A 20 16.90 0.93 -8.01
N LEU A 21 17.98 1.46 -7.47
CA LEU A 21 19.34 1.17 -7.95
C LEU A 21 20.06 0.13 -7.07
N ASP A 22 20.24 0.42 -5.80
CA ASP A 22 20.85 -0.47 -4.81
C ASP A 22 19.91 -0.69 -3.61
N VAL A 23 19.30 0.35 -3.14
CA VAL A 23 18.21 0.38 -2.15
C VAL A 23 17.05 1.21 -2.70
N PRO A 24 15.82 1.05 -2.20
CA PRO A 24 14.68 1.85 -2.64
C PRO A 24 14.78 3.28 -2.08
N THR A 25 15.54 4.15 -2.75
CA THR A 25 15.71 5.54 -2.30
C THR A 25 14.41 6.33 -2.51
N ASP A 26 14.12 7.26 -1.62
CA ASP A 26 12.95 8.14 -1.68
C ASP A 26 12.96 9.05 -2.91
N CYS A 27 14.13 9.58 -3.24
CA CYS A 27 14.36 10.48 -4.36
C CYS A 27 15.77 10.30 -4.93
N PRO A 28 16.01 10.56 -6.26
CA PRO A 28 17.33 10.39 -6.83
C PRO A 28 18.14 11.69 -6.93
N GLN A 29 17.52 12.88 -6.81
CA GLN A 29 18.08 14.14 -7.30
C GLN A 29 18.49 15.17 -6.22
N ARG A 30 18.10 14.99 -4.95
CA ARG A 30 18.45 15.93 -3.86
C ARG A 30 19.38 15.27 -2.85
N ASP A 31 19.90 16.05 -1.88
CA ASP A 31 20.86 15.58 -0.86
C ASP A 31 20.24 14.67 0.24
N GLU A 32 19.18 13.97 -0.07
CA GLU A 32 18.56 12.92 0.73
C GLU A 32 18.95 11.54 0.17
N ARG A 33 18.27 11.01 -0.82
CA ARG A 33 18.60 9.75 -1.51
C ARG A 33 18.86 8.61 -0.55
N MET A 34 17.93 8.39 0.38
CA MET A 34 18.03 7.38 1.42
C MET A 34 16.99 6.28 1.19
N GLY A 35 17.31 5.05 1.59
CA GLY A 35 16.40 3.92 1.51
C GLY A 35 15.31 3.97 2.58
N TRP A 36 14.38 4.92 2.45
CA TRP A 36 13.26 5.11 3.36
C TRP A 36 12.34 3.88 3.39
N THR A 37 12.14 3.35 4.59
CA THR A 37 11.38 2.12 4.81
C THR A 37 9.87 2.33 4.60
N GLY A 38 9.35 3.51 4.94
CA GLY A 38 7.95 3.87 4.74
C GLY A 38 7.55 3.85 3.26
N ASP A 39 8.38 4.46 2.43
CA ASP A 39 8.21 4.47 0.97
C ASP A 39 8.25 3.06 0.40
N ALA A 40 9.26 2.29 0.81
CA ALA A 40 9.43 0.92 0.36
C ALA A 40 8.21 0.05 0.66
N GLN A 41 7.67 0.09 1.90
CA GLN A 41 6.52 -0.71 2.26
C GLN A 41 5.23 -0.26 1.55
N ALA A 42 5.02 1.06 1.39
CA ALA A 42 3.83 1.60 0.75
C ALA A 42 3.75 1.25 -0.74
N PHE A 43 4.89 1.19 -1.40
CA PHE A 43 4.98 0.97 -2.85
C PHE A 43 5.29 -0.49 -3.24
N CYS A 44 5.78 -1.33 -2.32
CA CYS A 44 6.20 -2.70 -2.61
C CYS A 44 5.20 -3.52 -3.43
N PRO A 45 3.87 -3.50 -3.16
CA PRO A 45 2.92 -4.23 -3.99
C PRO A 45 2.92 -3.75 -5.44
N THR A 46 2.92 -2.44 -5.68
CA THR A 46 2.99 -1.85 -7.02
C THR A 46 4.32 -2.19 -7.71
N ALA A 47 5.43 -2.10 -6.96
CA ALA A 47 6.75 -2.39 -7.51
C ALA A 47 6.85 -3.80 -8.10
N ASN A 48 6.29 -4.79 -7.41
CA ASN A 48 6.28 -6.18 -7.84
C ASN A 48 5.39 -6.43 -9.08
N TYR A 49 4.41 -5.58 -9.35
CA TYR A 49 3.66 -5.61 -10.62
C TYR A 49 4.43 -4.98 -11.77
N ASN A 50 5.12 -3.87 -11.51
CA ASN A 50 5.83 -3.11 -12.53
C ASN A 50 7.10 -3.82 -13.01
N MET A 51 7.79 -4.53 -12.11
CA MET A 51 9.11 -5.14 -12.37
C MET A 51 9.28 -6.41 -11.53
N ASP A 52 10.21 -7.27 -11.95
CA ASP A 52 10.72 -8.33 -11.08
C ASP A 52 11.63 -7.70 -10.00
N CYS A 53 11.10 -7.60 -8.80
CA CYS A 53 11.79 -7.01 -7.65
C CYS A 53 12.34 -8.07 -6.66
N GLY A 54 12.22 -9.37 -6.97
CA GLY A 54 12.60 -10.44 -6.05
C GLY A 54 14.02 -10.34 -5.52
N ALA A 55 15.02 -10.24 -6.41
CA ALA A 55 16.42 -10.10 -6.01
C ALA A 55 16.70 -8.76 -5.30
N PHE A 56 16.10 -7.67 -5.78
CA PHE A 56 16.26 -6.33 -5.22
C PHE A 56 15.75 -6.26 -3.77
N TYR A 57 14.54 -6.73 -3.53
CA TYR A 57 13.99 -6.74 -2.18
C TYR A 57 14.64 -7.78 -1.27
N THR A 58 15.09 -8.92 -1.78
CA THR A 58 15.89 -9.88 -0.99
C THR A 58 17.17 -9.24 -0.45
N LYS A 59 17.86 -8.44 -1.26
CA LYS A 59 19.03 -7.67 -0.80
C LYS A 59 18.65 -6.65 0.26
N TYR A 60 17.61 -5.86 0.01
CA TYR A 60 17.14 -4.83 0.95
C TYR A 60 16.69 -5.41 2.30
N ILE A 61 16.01 -6.56 2.30
CA ILE A 61 15.62 -7.29 3.53
C ILE A 61 16.86 -7.69 4.34
N ARG A 62 17.95 -8.09 3.69
CA ARG A 62 19.21 -8.40 4.39
C ARG A 62 19.83 -7.15 5.01
N ASP A 63 19.80 -6.02 4.31
CA ASP A 63 20.28 -4.75 4.87
C ASP A 63 19.48 -4.36 6.10
N LEU A 64 18.14 -4.48 6.06
CA LEU A 64 17.27 -4.25 7.22
C LEU A 64 17.64 -5.14 8.41
N LEU A 65 17.85 -6.44 8.17
CA LEU A 65 18.22 -7.39 9.22
C LEU A 65 19.54 -7.02 9.90
N GLU A 66 20.56 -6.62 9.12
CA GLU A 66 21.85 -6.21 9.68
C GLU A 66 21.73 -4.94 10.56
N GLU A 67 20.87 -4.00 10.18
CA GLU A 67 20.62 -2.83 11.02
C GLU A 67 19.79 -3.18 12.27
N GLN A 68 18.79 -4.07 12.16
CA GLN A 68 17.99 -4.51 13.31
C GLN A 68 18.83 -5.21 14.39
N LYS A 69 19.84 -5.99 14.01
CA LYS A 69 20.78 -6.63 14.97
C LYS A 69 21.51 -5.62 15.84
N ARG A 70 21.75 -4.41 15.31
CA ARG A 70 22.40 -3.32 16.05
C ARG A 70 21.43 -2.50 16.91
N LEU A 71 20.12 -2.62 16.65
CA LEU A 71 19.05 -1.82 17.23
C LEU A 71 18.10 -2.63 18.14
N ASP A 72 18.55 -3.78 18.64
CA ASP A 72 17.73 -4.69 19.46
C ASP A 72 16.41 -5.12 18.77
N GLY A 73 16.46 -5.34 17.48
CA GLY A 73 15.32 -5.73 16.67
C GLY A 73 14.46 -4.59 16.13
N LYS A 74 14.74 -3.35 16.53
CA LYS A 74 14.10 -2.15 16.00
C LYS A 74 14.50 -1.91 14.55
N VAL A 75 13.56 -1.55 13.71
CA VAL A 75 13.81 -1.25 12.30
C VAL A 75 14.13 0.24 12.13
N PRO A 76 15.20 0.62 11.45
CA PRO A 76 15.49 2.03 11.18
C PRO A 76 14.51 2.59 10.14
N ASP A 77 14.36 3.92 10.12
CA ASP A 77 13.51 4.59 9.12
C ASP A 77 14.14 4.59 7.73
N VAL A 78 15.46 4.46 7.68
CA VAL A 78 16.24 4.35 6.44
C VAL A 78 17.23 3.20 6.54
N ALA A 79 17.38 2.43 5.46
CA ALA A 79 18.36 1.36 5.38
C ALA A 79 19.21 1.50 4.10
N PRO A 80 20.56 1.49 4.23
CA PRO A 80 21.33 1.45 5.47
C PRO A 80 21.15 2.70 6.33
N LEU A 81 21.29 2.54 7.65
CA LEU A 81 21.15 3.64 8.61
C LEU A 81 22.36 4.58 8.52
N LEU A 82 22.12 5.80 8.11
CA LEU A 82 23.12 6.86 8.09
C LEU A 82 23.22 7.52 9.46
N ILE A 83 24.10 7.01 10.31
CA ILE A 83 24.38 7.62 11.60
C ILE A 83 25.44 8.70 11.41
N SER A 84 25.13 9.96 11.73
CA SER A 84 26.15 10.99 11.83
C SER A 84 27.13 10.61 12.95
N ARG A 85 28.42 10.52 12.60
CA ARG A 85 29.48 10.20 13.58
C ARG A 85 29.93 11.39 14.39
N LYS A 86 29.44 12.58 14.09
CA LYS A 86 29.80 13.81 14.82
C LYS A 86 28.76 14.14 15.88
N PRO A 87 29.15 14.24 17.15
CA PRO A 87 28.23 14.68 18.19
C PRO A 87 27.65 16.07 17.84
N GLY A 88 26.31 16.16 17.80
CA GLY A 88 25.60 17.39 17.48
C GLY A 88 25.17 17.56 16.00
N GLU A 89 25.57 16.68 15.09
CA GLU A 89 25.13 16.70 13.67
C GLU A 89 24.03 15.66 13.35
N ALA A 90 23.56 14.90 14.33
CA ALA A 90 22.51 13.93 14.10
C ALA A 90 21.21 14.64 13.71
N ASN A 91 20.62 14.26 12.57
CA ASN A 91 19.24 14.63 12.26
C ASN A 91 18.37 14.09 13.41
N PRO A 92 17.64 14.95 14.16
CA PRO A 92 16.81 14.50 15.28
C PRO A 92 15.79 13.41 14.90
N MET A 93 15.33 13.39 13.64
CA MET A 93 14.42 12.37 13.12
C MET A 93 15.08 10.99 13.01
N LEU A 94 16.41 10.94 12.78
CA LEU A 94 17.18 9.69 12.70
C LEU A 94 17.85 9.31 14.03
N ALA A 95 17.89 10.24 15.00
CA ALA A 95 18.60 10.06 16.27
C ALA A 95 17.99 8.95 17.14
N ASN A 96 16.69 8.68 17.03
CA ASN A 96 16.00 7.63 17.78
C ASN A 96 16.13 6.24 17.16
N GLY A 97 16.85 6.11 16.03
CA GLY A 97 17.15 4.84 15.39
C GLY A 97 15.97 4.17 14.70
N GLY A 98 14.84 4.86 14.51
CA GLY A 98 13.66 4.30 13.80
C GLY A 98 12.58 3.71 14.73
N GLY A 99 11.84 2.73 14.24
CA GLY A 99 10.74 2.09 14.95
C GLY A 99 9.39 2.81 14.77
N HIS A 100 9.25 3.63 13.74
CA HIS A 100 8.02 4.38 13.49
C HIS A 100 7.02 3.52 12.69
N CYS A 101 5.74 3.55 13.10
CA CYS A 101 4.69 2.79 12.45
C CYS A 101 4.53 3.20 10.98
N GLY A 102 4.25 2.24 10.11
CA GLY A 102 4.16 2.42 8.67
C GLY A 102 5.53 2.46 7.97
N TRP A 103 6.61 2.78 8.67
CA TRP A 103 8.00 2.75 8.18
C TRP A 103 8.67 1.43 8.55
N ALA A 104 8.85 1.20 9.83
CA ALA A 104 9.49 0.01 10.36
C ALA A 104 8.78 -1.30 9.96
N ASP A 105 7.50 -1.22 9.64
CA ASP A 105 6.69 -2.35 9.17
C ASP A 105 7.14 -2.91 7.81
N ALA A 106 8.03 -2.20 7.10
CA ALA A 106 8.69 -2.71 5.91
C ALA A 106 9.39 -4.06 6.16
N ALA A 107 9.96 -4.27 7.36
CA ALA A 107 10.61 -5.52 7.72
C ALA A 107 9.67 -6.74 7.67
N ALA A 108 8.37 -6.54 7.85
CA ALA A 108 7.37 -7.61 7.79
C ALA A 108 6.59 -7.62 6.46
N ILE A 109 6.25 -6.44 5.93
CA ILE A 109 5.39 -6.30 4.75
C ILE A 109 6.16 -6.61 3.46
N VAL A 110 7.37 -6.06 3.29
CA VAL A 110 8.14 -6.23 2.04
C VAL A 110 8.46 -7.70 1.76
N PRO A 111 8.96 -8.52 2.72
CA PRO A 111 9.18 -9.94 2.48
C PRO A 111 7.89 -10.69 2.10
N TRP A 112 6.79 -10.39 2.80
CA TRP A 112 5.52 -11.04 2.55
C TRP A 112 4.97 -10.72 1.14
N GLU A 113 4.86 -9.46 0.78
CA GLU A 113 4.34 -9.04 -0.53
C GLU A 113 5.25 -9.52 -1.68
N THR A 114 6.57 -9.53 -1.47
CA THR A 114 7.52 -10.08 -2.46
C THR A 114 7.34 -11.58 -2.65
N TYR A 115 7.17 -12.33 -1.57
CA TYR A 115 6.86 -13.77 -1.64
C TYR A 115 5.55 -14.03 -2.38
N ILE A 116 4.49 -13.30 -2.08
CA ILE A 116 3.20 -13.44 -2.77
C ILE A 116 3.36 -13.21 -4.28
N ALA A 117 4.13 -12.21 -4.68
CA ALA A 117 4.34 -11.88 -6.09
C ALA A 117 5.21 -12.91 -6.82
N THR A 118 6.29 -13.37 -6.18
CA THR A 118 7.29 -14.24 -6.81
C THR A 118 7.06 -15.74 -6.63
N GLY A 119 6.41 -16.13 -5.52
CA GLY A 119 6.32 -17.53 -5.09
C GLY A 119 7.65 -18.12 -4.60
N ASP A 120 8.69 -17.31 -4.52
CA ASP A 120 10.01 -17.75 -4.07
C ASP A 120 10.07 -17.82 -2.54
N ILE A 121 10.00 -19.04 -2.01
CA ILE A 121 10.05 -19.29 -0.57
C ILE A 121 11.32 -18.79 0.08
N SER A 122 12.44 -18.69 -0.66
CA SER A 122 13.71 -18.20 -0.15
C SER A 122 13.64 -16.74 0.34
N VAL A 123 12.72 -15.95 -0.19
CA VAL A 123 12.44 -14.58 0.30
C VAL A 123 12.02 -14.63 1.76
N LEU A 124 11.12 -15.56 2.11
CA LEU A 124 10.69 -15.73 3.49
C LEU A 124 11.76 -16.39 4.36
N GLU A 125 12.49 -17.39 3.84
CA GLU A 125 13.59 -18.02 4.57
C GLU A 125 14.64 -17.00 4.99
N ASN A 126 15.02 -16.08 4.09
CA ASN A 126 15.97 -15.01 4.35
C ASN A 126 15.36 -13.86 5.20
N GLY A 127 14.07 -13.57 5.07
CA GLY A 127 13.39 -12.44 5.72
C GLY A 127 12.79 -12.76 7.09
N PHE A 128 12.56 -14.04 7.43
CA PHE A 128 11.76 -14.42 8.59
C PHE A 128 12.33 -13.94 9.92
N GLU A 129 13.65 -13.93 10.07
CA GLU A 129 14.30 -13.38 11.26
C GLU A 129 14.00 -11.88 11.41
N SER A 130 14.14 -11.10 10.34
CA SER A 130 13.84 -9.66 10.33
C SER A 130 12.36 -9.40 10.67
N MET A 131 11.45 -10.16 10.08
CA MET A 131 10.02 -10.08 10.35
C MET A 131 9.71 -10.31 11.84
N LYS A 132 10.29 -11.37 12.42
CA LYS A 132 10.11 -11.73 13.83
C LYS A 132 10.69 -10.67 14.77
N LEU A 133 11.92 -10.23 14.52
CA LEU A 133 12.58 -9.22 15.35
C LEU A 133 11.70 -7.96 15.48
N TRP A 134 11.08 -7.52 14.38
CA TRP A 134 10.20 -6.37 14.39
C TRP A 134 8.90 -6.63 15.17
N ALA A 135 8.16 -7.70 14.86
CA ALA A 135 6.93 -8.03 15.58
C ALA A 135 7.16 -8.28 17.08
N ASP A 136 8.28 -8.91 17.42
CA ASP A 136 8.66 -9.14 18.82
C ASP A 136 9.08 -7.84 19.52
N TRP A 137 9.68 -6.88 18.78
CA TRP A 137 10.00 -5.58 19.33
C TRP A 137 8.73 -4.81 19.70
N ILE A 138 7.74 -4.74 18.81
CA ILE A 138 6.45 -4.08 19.11
C ILE A 138 5.76 -4.78 20.29
N TYR A 139 5.76 -6.12 20.31
CA TYR A 139 5.16 -6.88 21.40
C TYR A 139 5.82 -6.56 22.75
N ARG A 140 7.16 -6.52 22.80
CA ARG A 140 7.88 -6.12 24.03
C ARG A 140 7.57 -4.69 24.44
N TYR A 141 7.44 -3.79 23.46
CA TYR A 141 7.06 -2.40 23.70
C TYR A 141 5.66 -2.31 24.33
N ASP A 142 4.66 -3.02 23.78
CA ASP A 142 3.32 -3.11 24.36
C ASP A 142 3.33 -3.68 25.78
N GLU A 143 4.06 -4.79 26.02
CA GLU A 143 4.21 -5.36 27.36
C GLU A 143 4.79 -4.36 28.38
N ALA A 144 5.74 -3.54 27.98
CA ALA A 144 6.34 -2.51 28.83
C ALA A 144 5.40 -1.33 29.10
N HIS A 145 4.38 -1.12 28.26
CA HIS A 145 3.44 0.02 28.33
C HIS A 145 2.01 -0.39 28.69
N GLY A 146 1.84 -1.49 29.39
CA GLY A 146 0.56 -1.90 29.98
C GLY A 146 -0.09 -3.13 29.36
N ALA A 147 0.53 -3.77 28.38
CA ALA A 147 0.07 -5.02 27.76
C ALA A 147 -1.39 -4.96 27.26
N THR A 148 -1.75 -3.83 26.65
CA THR A 148 -3.12 -3.53 26.21
C THR A 148 -3.47 -4.21 24.89
N ARG A 149 -2.48 -4.74 24.17
CA ARG A 149 -2.54 -5.19 22.78
C ARG A 149 -2.83 -4.08 21.79
N LEU A 150 -2.56 -2.84 22.21
CA LEU A 150 -2.50 -1.66 21.36
C LEU A 150 -1.07 -1.11 21.39
N TRP A 151 -0.65 -0.53 20.28
CA TRP A 151 0.62 0.20 20.27
C TRP A 151 0.34 1.68 20.56
N PRO A 152 0.58 2.16 21.79
CA PRO A 152 0.31 3.54 22.13
C PRO A 152 1.26 4.46 21.36
N GLY A 153 0.70 5.36 20.58
CA GLY A 153 1.47 6.33 19.79
C GLY A 153 2.01 7.50 20.66
N ILE A 154 2.73 7.18 21.74
CA ILE A 154 3.24 8.19 22.69
C ILE A 154 4.57 8.79 22.28
N GLU A 155 5.29 8.13 21.37
CA GLU A 155 6.52 8.63 20.76
C GLU A 155 6.21 9.34 19.46
N PHE A 156 7.22 9.99 18.85
CA PHE A 156 7.07 10.55 17.52
C PHE A 156 6.83 9.43 16.49
N HIS A 157 5.88 9.64 15.61
CA HIS A 157 5.63 8.83 14.40
C HIS A 157 5.36 9.76 13.23
N PHE A 158 5.68 9.31 12.02
CA PHE A 158 5.40 10.07 10.79
C PHE A 158 3.90 10.16 10.47
N ALA A 159 3.06 9.32 11.11
CA ALA A 159 1.62 9.24 10.89
C ALA A 159 1.29 9.02 9.39
N ASP A 160 0.19 9.56 8.90
CA ASP A 160 -0.10 9.58 7.46
C ASP A 160 0.65 10.75 6.81
N TRP A 161 1.94 10.56 6.57
CA TRP A 161 2.88 11.59 6.13
C TRP A 161 2.38 12.31 4.88
N LEU A 162 2.43 13.64 4.90
CA LEU A 162 1.98 14.54 3.84
C LEU A 162 0.49 14.45 3.49
N ALA A 163 -0.35 13.87 4.38
CA ALA A 163 -1.80 13.99 4.26
C ALA A 163 -2.27 15.45 4.40
N LEU A 164 -3.43 15.73 3.80
CA LEU A 164 -3.99 17.09 3.71
C LEU A 164 -5.12 17.34 4.74
N ASP A 165 -5.23 16.50 5.75
CA ASP A 165 -6.23 16.58 6.83
C ASP A 165 -5.59 16.76 8.22
N GLY A 166 -4.30 17.02 8.27
CA GLY A 166 -3.58 17.24 9.52
C GLY A 166 -4.03 18.52 10.24
N PRO A 167 -3.81 18.59 11.56
CA PRO A 167 -4.13 19.78 12.32
C PRO A 167 -3.30 20.95 11.82
N GLU A 168 -3.94 22.09 11.59
CA GLU A 168 -3.23 23.35 11.37
C GLU A 168 -2.43 23.68 12.63
N SER A 169 -1.11 23.55 12.59
CA SER A 169 -0.26 24.06 13.64
C SER A 169 0.03 25.54 13.36
N GLY A 170 -0.11 26.40 14.36
CA GLY A 170 0.16 27.83 14.24
C GLY A 170 1.62 28.17 13.84
N PHE A 171 2.51 27.16 13.79
CA PHE A 171 3.90 27.26 13.35
C PHE A 171 4.12 26.78 11.91
N ASN A 172 3.21 25.98 11.37
CA ASN A 172 3.29 25.49 9.99
C ASN A 172 1.87 25.32 9.46
N PRO A 173 1.39 26.24 8.61
CA PRO A 173 0.06 26.15 8.03
C PRO A 173 -0.13 24.91 7.12
N GLU A 174 0.97 24.24 6.75
CA GLU A 174 0.96 22.96 6.06
C GLU A 174 1.50 21.88 7.00
N SER A 175 0.63 21.29 7.82
CA SER A 175 1.02 20.12 8.61
C SER A 175 1.50 19.02 7.67
N VAL A 176 2.65 18.41 7.99
CA VAL A 176 3.15 17.22 7.29
C VAL A 176 2.61 15.93 7.88
N LEU A 177 2.02 15.98 9.07
CA LEU A 177 1.40 14.87 9.76
C LEU A 177 -0.10 14.86 9.49
N GLY A 178 -0.66 13.73 9.09
CA GLY A 178 -2.09 13.57 8.89
C GLY A 178 -2.90 13.63 10.18
N GLY A 179 -4.21 13.86 10.05
CA GLY A 179 -5.16 13.97 11.16
C GLY A 179 -5.67 12.63 11.71
N THR A 180 -5.21 11.51 11.19
CA THR A 180 -5.60 10.18 11.68
C THR A 180 -4.99 9.91 13.04
N ASP A 181 -5.79 9.37 13.98
CA ASP A 181 -5.33 9.01 15.32
C ASP A 181 -4.09 8.11 15.25
N ILE A 182 -3.02 8.53 15.95
CA ILE A 182 -1.74 7.83 15.85
C ILE A 182 -1.74 6.48 16.55
N THR A 183 -2.48 6.31 17.65
CA THR A 183 -2.62 5.03 18.34
C THR A 183 -3.37 4.03 17.46
N PHE A 184 -4.37 4.50 16.70
CA PHE A 184 -5.03 3.67 15.70
C PHE A 184 -4.06 3.22 14.61
N LEU A 185 -3.28 4.14 14.01
CA LEU A 185 -2.31 3.80 12.97
C LEU A 185 -1.26 2.80 13.48
N CYS A 186 -0.65 3.10 14.63
CA CYS A 186 0.33 2.22 15.27
C CYS A 186 -0.24 0.82 15.51
N SER A 187 -1.45 0.74 16.07
CA SER A 187 -2.09 -0.55 16.36
C SER A 187 -2.50 -1.32 15.10
N ALA A 188 -2.92 -0.62 14.05
CA ALA A 188 -3.22 -1.21 12.75
C ALA A 188 -1.99 -1.86 12.11
N TYR A 189 -0.85 -1.18 12.16
CA TYR A 189 0.41 -1.73 11.65
C TYR A 189 1.00 -2.81 12.56
N TYR A 190 0.81 -2.72 13.88
CA TYR A 190 1.13 -3.81 14.81
C TYR A 190 0.40 -5.10 14.43
N TYR A 191 -0.92 -5.01 14.18
CA TYR A 191 -1.71 -6.14 13.68
C TYR A 191 -1.20 -6.64 12.32
N LYS A 192 -1.01 -5.74 11.35
CA LYS A 192 -0.59 -6.10 9.98
C LYS A 192 0.75 -6.82 9.98
N SER A 193 1.75 -6.28 10.68
CA SER A 193 3.08 -6.89 10.80
C SER A 193 3.03 -8.25 11.49
N THR A 194 2.29 -8.37 12.60
CA THR A 194 2.13 -9.65 13.30
C THR A 194 1.46 -10.71 12.41
N MET A 195 0.45 -10.31 11.61
CA MET A 195 -0.18 -11.20 10.63
C MET A 195 0.76 -11.61 9.50
N CYS A 196 1.63 -10.71 9.01
CA CYS A 196 2.65 -11.07 8.03
C CYS A 196 3.58 -12.14 8.57
N VAL A 197 4.03 -12.03 9.84
CA VAL A 197 4.87 -13.05 10.48
C VAL A 197 4.12 -14.37 10.60
N ALA A 198 2.87 -14.37 11.04
CA ALA A 198 2.05 -15.58 11.14
C ALA A 198 1.92 -16.28 9.78
N ASN A 199 1.57 -15.53 8.75
CA ASN A 199 1.42 -16.05 7.39
C ASN A 199 2.75 -16.61 6.83
N ALA A 200 3.85 -15.90 7.06
CA ALA A 200 5.19 -16.38 6.66
C ALA A 200 5.58 -17.66 7.41
N ALA A 201 5.28 -17.75 8.73
CA ALA A 201 5.49 -18.98 9.50
C ALA A 201 4.70 -20.15 8.92
N ARG A 202 3.42 -19.92 8.55
CA ARG A 202 2.59 -20.95 7.90
C ARG A 202 3.19 -21.40 6.57
N ALA A 203 3.61 -20.47 5.72
CA ALA A 203 4.22 -20.77 4.42
C ALA A 203 5.54 -21.56 4.56
N LEU A 204 6.32 -21.28 5.62
CA LEU A 204 7.57 -21.97 5.95
C LEU A 204 7.37 -23.30 6.72
N GLY A 205 6.12 -23.71 7.01
CA GLY A 205 5.84 -24.90 7.79
C GLY A 205 6.23 -24.80 9.27
N LYS A 206 6.42 -23.60 9.80
CA LYS A 206 6.80 -23.32 11.20
C LYS A 206 5.55 -23.24 12.08
N THR A 207 4.96 -24.39 12.40
CA THR A 207 3.65 -24.48 13.07
C THR A 207 3.64 -23.78 14.44
N THR A 208 4.68 -23.98 15.26
CA THR A 208 4.77 -23.35 16.58
C THR A 208 4.76 -21.83 16.50
N GLU A 209 5.57 -21.27 15.61
CA GLU A 209 5.61 -19.83 15.37
C GLU A 209 4.27 -19.31 14.81
N TYR A 210 3.67 -20.04 13.87
CA TYR A 210 2.34 -19.71 13.37
C TYR A 210 1.33 -19.56 14.49
N ASP A 211 1.22 -20.56 15.39
CA ASP A 211 0.26 -20.54 16.49
C ASP A 211 0.50 -19.35 17.44
N VAL A 212 1.76 -19.02 17.74
CA VAL A 212 2.12 -17.88 18.59
C VAL A 212 1.72 -16.57 17.96
N TYR A 213 2.13 -16.32 16.71
CA TYR A 213 1.88 -15.02 16.06
C TYR A 213 0.42 -14.86 15.64
N LYS A 214 -0.26 -15.94 15.26
CA LYS A 214 -1.69 -15.91 14.98
C LYS A 214 -2.50 -15.55 16.23
N LYS A 215 -2.18 -16.15 17.37
CA LYS A 215 -2.81 -15.81 18.65
C LYS A 215 -2.59 -14.35 19.03
N ARG A 216 -1.34 -13.85 18.90
CA ARG A 216 -1.03 -12.44 19.17
C ARG A 216 -1.82 -11.52 18.25
N ALA A 217 -1.89 -11.82 16.95
CA ALA A 217 -2.65 -11.03 15.99
C ALA A 217 -4.15 -10.98 16.32
N ASP A 218 -4.73 -12.11 16.76
CA ASP A 218 -6.14 -12.16 17.18
C ASP A 218 -6.38 -11.29 18.43
N GLU A 219 -5.49 -11.35 19.43
CA GLU A 219 -5.55 -10.50 20.62
C GLU A 219 -5.44 -9.00 20.29
N ILE A 220 -4.56 -8.63 19.35
CA ILE A 220 -4.40 -7.26 18.86
C ILE A 220 -5.67 -6.79 18.12
N LEU A 221 -6.20 -7.63 17.24
CA LEU A 221 -7.42 -7.31 16.50
C LEU A 221 -8.61 -7.08 17.43
N ASP A 222 -8.76 -7.93 18.45
CA ASP A 222 -9.80 -7.79 19.46
C ASP A 222 -9.64 -6.49 20.28
N ALA A 223 -8.40 -6.11 20.61
CA ALA A 223 -8.12 -4.85 21.30
C ALA A 223 -8.46 -3.65 20.42
N ILE A 224 -8.03 -3.65 19.15
CA ILE A 224 -8.37 -2.61 18.18
C ILE A 224 -9.90 -2.48 18.04
N ARG A 225 -10.60 -3.59 17.95
CA ARG A 225 -12.07 -3.59 17.80
C ARG A 225 -12.78 -3.03 19.02
N ARG A 226 -12.31 -3.34 20.22
CA ARG A 226 -12.88 -2.78 21.46
C ARG A 226 -12.62 -1.28 21.61
N GLU A 227 -11.44 -0.81 21.23
CA GLU A 227 -11.03 0.59 21.42
C GLU A 227 -11.62 1.51 20.37
N PHE A 228 -11.56 1.12 19.10
CA PHE A 228 -11.81 2.04 17.98
C PHE A 228 -13.17 1.86 17.31
N TYR A 229 -13.94 0.84 17.65
CA TYR A 229 -15.24 0.63 16.99
C TYR A 229 -16.40 0.69 17.97
N THR A 230 -17.37 1.54 17.66
CA THR A 230 -18.61 1.63 18.44
C THR A 230 -19.56 0.50 18.09
N ALA A 231 -20.50 0.18 18.99
CA ALA A 231 -21.59 -0.76 18.73
C ALA A 231 -22.46 -0.38 17.52
N GLY A 232 -22.49 0.91 17.16
CA GLY A 232 -23.19 1.40 15.96
C GLY A 232 -22.35 1.37 14.69
N GLY A 233 -21.18 0.69 14.68
CA GLY A 233 -20.37 0.48 13.49
C GLY A 233 -19.51 1.67 13.06
N ARG A 234 -19.26 2.65 13.93
CA ARG A 234 -18.38 3.77 13.62
C ARG A 234 -16.94 3.47 14.03
N CYS A 235 -15.98 3.86 13.20
CA CYS A 235 -14.57 3.91 13.56
C CYS A 235 -14.25 5.26 14.21
N ALA A 236 -13.52 5.24 15.34
CA ALA A 236 -13.06 6.46 16.01
C ALA A 236 -12.02 7.23 15.20
N ALA A 237 -11.19 6.54 14.41
CA ALA A 237 -10.26 7.16 13.46
C ALA A 237 -11.01 7.62 12.18
N ALA A 238 -11.83 8.67 12.31
CA ALA A 238 -12.83 9.10 11.33
C ALA A 238 -12.25 9.94 10.17
N THR A 239 -11.05 9.64 9.69
CA THR A 239 -10.42 10.25 8.51
C THR A 239 -10.57 9.36 7.28
N GLN A 240 -10.22 9.85 6.07
CA GLN A 240 -10.17 9.00 4.88
C GLN A 240 -9.19 7.84 5.11
N THR A 241 -8.01 8.12 5.63
CA THR A 241 -6.96 7.12 5.92
C THR A 241 -7.42 6.11 6.96
N GLY A 242 -7.99 6.55 8.09
CA GLY A 242 -8.45 5.66 9.14
C GLY A 242 -9.53 4.69 8.65
N ASN A 243 -10.52 5.17 7.89
CA ASN A 243 -11.55 4.30 7.32
C ASN A 243 -10.99 3.37 6.23
N ALA A 244 -10.09 3.84 5.37
CA ALA A 244 -9.47 3.02 4.33
C ALA A 244 -8.61 1.89 4.93
N ILE A 245 -7.78 2.17 5.95
CA ILE A 245 -6.99 1.18 6.68
C ILE A 245 -7.91 0.19 7.42
N SER A 246 -8.99 0.66 8.07
CA SER A 246 -9.99 -0.20 8.70
C SER A 246 -10.52 -1.28 7.77
N LEU A 247 -10.85 -0.90 6.54
CA LEU A 247 -11.39 -1.81 5.53
C LEU A 247 -10.29 -2.71 4.93
N SER A 248 -9.16 -2.12 4.52
CA SER A 248 -8.11 -2.84 3.79
C SER A 248 -7.32 -3.83 4.65
N PHE A 249 -7.11 -3.54 5.94
CA PHE A 249 -6.41 -4.44 6.85
C PHE A 249 -7.34 -5.44 7.54
N GLY A 250 -8.66 -5.40 7.25
CA GLY A 250 -9.65 -6.30 7.86
C GLY A 250 -9.89 -6.02 9.35
N LEU A 251 -9.62 -4.80 9.81
CA LEU A 251 -9.82 -4.42 11.22
C LEU A 251 -11.29 -4.24 11.54
N ALA A 252 -12.05 -3.68 10.59
CA ALA A 252 -13.48 -3.44 10.76
C ALA A 252 -14.23 -4.74 11.07
N PRO A 253 -15.03 -4.78 12.16
CA PRO A 253 -15.99 -5.87 12.37
C PRO A 253 -16.96 -5.95 11.17
N GLU A 254 -17.42 -7.15 10.84
CA GLU A 254 -18.28 -7.38 9.66
C GLU A 254 -19.50 -6.45 9.67
N PHE A 255 -20.18 -6.33 10.80
CA PHE A 255 -21.37 -5.46 10.95
C PHE A 255 -21.06 -3.96 10.75
N ALA A 256 -19.80 -3.55 10.84
CA ALA A 256 -19.39 -2.16 10.73
C ALA A 256 -18.93 -1.77 9.31
N ARG A 257 -18.60 -2.75 8.44
CA ARG A 257 -17.99 -2.51 7.13
C ARG A 257 -18.81 -1.57 6.24
N GLU A 258 -20.11 -1.81 6.12
CA GLU A 258 -21.01 -0.96 5.34
C GLU A 258 -20.99 0.48 5.86
N LYS A 259 -21.12 0.66 7.18
CA LYS A 259 -21.12 1.98 7.81
C LYS A 259 -19.80 2.74 7.64
N ILE A 260 -18.68 2.04 7.70
CA ILE A 260 -17.36 2.61 7.49
C ILE A 260 -17.21 3.02 6.01
N THR A 261 -17.68 2.20 5.08
CA THR A 261 -17.69 2.53 3.64
C THR A 261 -18.53 3.76 3.35
N GLU A 262 -19.73 3.85 3.92
CA GLU A 262 -20.59 5.05 3.81
C GLU A 262 -19.91 6.29 4.40
N THR A 263 -19.21 6.14 5.54
CA THR A 263 -18.46 7.24 6.16
C THR A 263 -17.35 7.71 5.23
N LEU A 264 -16.60 6.79 4.64
CA LEU A 264 -15.53 7.10 3.68
C LEU A 264 -16.08 7.83 2.44
N ARG A 265 -17.19 7.33 1.86
CA ARG A 265 -17.90 8.00 0.75
C ARG A 265 -18.35 9.42 1.14
N GLY A 266 -18.88 9.58 2.35
CA GLY A 266 -19.29 10.88 2.88
C GLY A 266 -18.12 11.85 3.02
N LEU A 267 -16.96 11.39 3.52
CA LEU A 267 -15.74 12.19 3.61
C LEU A 267 -15.23 12.62 2.23
N LEU A 268 -15.30 11.75 1.25
CA LEU A 268 -14.93 12.09 -0.14
C LEU A 268 -15.90 13.13 -0.71
N ALA A 269 -17.20 12.97 -0.52
CA ALA A 269 -18.21 13.91 -0.98
C ALA A 269 -18.03 15.30 -0.34
N MET A 270 -17.76 15.37 0.97
CA MET A 270 -17.44 16.61 1.68
C MET A 270 -16.21 17.31 1.11
N ASN A 271 -15.24 16.54 0.63
CA ASN A 271 -14.02 17.03 -0.02
C ASN A 271 -14.18 17.15 -1.55
N LYS A 272 -15.40 17.20 -2.09
CA LYS A 272 -15.71 17.34 -3.52
C LYS A 272 -15.08 16.23 -4.39
N GLY A 273 -15.06 15.00 -3.89
CA GLY A 273 -14.47 13.85 -4.57
C GLY A 273 -12.92 13.84 -4.57
N LYS A 274 -12.30 14.62 -3.68
CA LYS A 274 -10.83 14.74 -3.61
C LYS A 274 -10.28 13.97 -2.42
N LEU A 275 -9.10 13.41 -2.60
CA LEU A 275 -8.37 12.73 -1.53
C LEU A 275 -7.78 13.73 -0.52
N LYS A 276 -7.51 13.24 0.68
CA LYS A 276 -6.81 13.94 1.76
C LYS A 276 -5.69 13.11 2.36
N THR A 277 -5.47 11.92 1.81
CA THR A 277 -4.53 10.93 2.33
C THR A 277 -3.08 11.26 2.03
N GLY A 278 -2.19 10.78 2.88
CA GLY A 278 -0.75 10.79 2.73
C GLY A 278 -0.18 9.42 2.36
N PHE A 279 1.04 9.12 2.83
CA PHE A 279 1.79 7.92 2.43
C PHE A 279 1.16 6.61 2.92
N LEU A 280 0.46 6.60 4.06
CA LEU A 280 -0.16 5.38 4.59
C LEU A 280 -1.58 5.16 4.07
N GLY A 281 -2.31 6.24 3.82
CA GLY A 281 -3.70 6.15 3.34
C GLY A 281 -3.81 5.96 1.84
N THR A 282 -2.99 6.63 1.05
CA THR A 282 -3.08 6.62 -0.42
C THR A 282 -2.94 5.21 -1.03
N PRO A 283 -2.01 4.35 -0.60
CA PRO A 283 -1.87 3.00 -1.14
C PRO A 283 -3.13 2.14 -1.01
N VAL A 284 -3.91 2.36 0.04
CA VAL A 284 -5.08 1.52 0.37
C VAL A 284 -6.42 2.15 0.02
N LEU A 285 -6.49 3.47 -0.25
CA LEU A 285 -7.75 4.21 -0.39
C LEU A 285 -8.63 3.69 -1.53
N CYS A 286 -8.11 3.65 -2.75
CA CYS A 286 -8.90 3.23 -3.93
C CYS A 286 -9.31 1.76 -3.82
N ARG A 287 -8.43 0.92 -3.29
CA ARG A 287 -8.73 -0.50 -3.06
C ARG A 287 -9.80 -0.68 -1.98
N ALA A 288 -9.71 0.02 -0.86
CA ALA A 288 -10.73 -0.01 0.18
C ALA A 288 -12.11 0.35 -0.35
N LEU A 289 -12.20 1.33 -1.24
CA LEU A 289 -13.44 1.73 -1.89
C LEU A 289 -13.97 0.63 -2.82
N SER A 290 -13.14 0.16 -3.75
CA SER A 290 -13.56 -0.82 -4.76
C SER A 290 -13.95 -2.17 -4.17
N ASP A 291 -13.19 -2.67 -3.17
CA ASP A 291 -13.46 -3.94 -2.51
C ASP A 291 -14.72 -3.90 -1.60
N ASN A 292 -15.27 -2.71 -1.33
CA ASN A 292 -16.46 -2.49 -0.51
C ASN A 292 -17.60 -1.81 -1.27
N GLY A 293 -17.66 -1.96 -2.60
CA GLY A 293 -18.78 -1.52 -3.43
C GLY A 293 -18.83 -0.03 -3.78
N ALA A 294 -17.76 0.72 -3.48
CA ALA A 294 -17.64 2.14 -3.80
C ALA A 294 -16.65 2.37 -4.97
N ASN A 295 -16.72 1.52 -6.00
CA ASN A 295 -15.79 1.55 -7.14
C ASN A 295 -15.85 2.88 -7.92
N ALA A 296 -17.05 3.45 -8.06
CA ALA A 296 -17.23 4.74 -8.75
C ALA A 296 -16.46 5.88 -8.10
N GLU A 297 -16.37 5.90 -6.77
CA GLU A 297 -15.60 6.89 -6.00
C GLU A 297 -14.09 6.70 -6.22
N ALA A 298 -13.60 5.46 -6.29
CA ALA A 298 -12.20 5.18 -6.60
C ALA A 298 -11.80 5.70 -7.99
N TYR A 299 -12.64 5.49 -9.00
CA TYR A 299 -12.42 6.07 -10.33
C TYR A 299 -12.54 7.59 -10.35
N THR A 300 -13.42 8.17 -9.53
CA THR A 300 -13.48 9.64 -9.38
C THR A 300 -12.17 10.20 -8.88
N LEU A 301 -11.52 9.53 -7.92
CA LEU A 301 -10.18 9.92 -7.43
C LEU A 301 -9.12 9.82 -8.51
N LEU A 302 -9.06 8.67 -9.22
CA LEU A 302 -8.08 8.48 -10.29
C LEU A 302 -8.23 9.51 -11.41
N LEU A 303 -9.47 9.80 -11.81
CA LEU A 303 -9.78 10.67 -12.95
C LEU A 303 -9.87 12.16 -12.58
N ASN A 304 -9.62 12.52 -11.30
CA ASN A 304 -9.60 13.90 -10.87
C ASN A 304 -8.40 14.66 -11.48
N GLU A 305 -8.70 15.70 -12.24
CA GLU A 305 -7.69 16.56 -12.91
C GLU A 305 -7.32 17.81 -12.11
N GLU A 306 -7.98 18.03 -10.97
CA GLU A 306 -7.73 19.19 -10.12
C GLU A 306 -6.85 18.83 -8.92
N ASN A 307 -6.18 19.81 -8.34
CA ASN A 307 -5.42 19.67 -7.09
C ASN A 307 -6.40 19.44 -5.88
N PRO A 308 -6.09 18.50 -4.98
CA PRO A 308 -5.07 17.44 -5.09
C PRO A 308 -5.53 16.28 -5.98
N GLY A 309 -4.63 15.68 -6.73
CA GLY A 309 -4.93 14.52 -7.59
C GLY A 309 -3.78 14.13 -8.51
N TRP A 310 -3.74 12.87 -8.89
CA TRP A 310 -2.69 12.34 -9.78
C TRP A 310 -2.70 12.96 -11.18
N LEU A 311 -3.89 13.16 -11.78
CA LEU A 311 -3.97 13.75 -13.12
C LEU A 311 -3.71 15.26 -13.11
N TYR A 312 -3.83 15.93 -11.96
CA TYR A 312 -3.35 17.29 -11.80
C TYR A 312 -1.83 17.36 -12.04
N GLU A 313 -1.05 16.47 -11.45
CA GLU A 313 0.40 16.40 -11.66
C GLU A 313 0.74 16.18 -13.14
N VAL A 314 0.03 15.27 -13.80
CA VAL A 314 0.17 15.02 -15.25
C VAL A 314 -0.15 16.27 -16.06
N ASN A 315 -1.22 16.98 -15.74
CA ASN A 315 -1.61 18.23 -16.42
C ASN A 315 -0.58 19.36 -16.22
N MET A 316 0.13 19.36 -15.08
CA MET A 316 1.23 20.28 -14.81
C MET A 316 2.55 19.86 -15.47
N GLY A 317 2.56 18.79 -16.27
CA GLY A 317 3.72 18.32 -17.02
C GLY A 317 4.64 17.37 -16.27
N ALA A 318 4.19 16.76 -15.20
CA ALA A 318 4.97 15.76 -14.45
C ALA A 318 5.40 14.60 -15.35
N THR A 319 6.67 14.20 -15.23
CA THR A 319 7.27 13.05 -15.92
C THR A 319 7.56 11.88 -14.95
N THR A 320 7.43 12.14 -13.68
CA THR A 320 7.62 11.27 -12.53
C THR A 320 6.54 11.58 -11.51
N ILE A 321 6.36 10.74 -10.48
CA ILE A 321 5.45 10.99 -9.37
C ILE A 321 6.07 12.03 -8.42
N TRP A 322 5.26 12.93 -7.91
CA TRP A 322 5.68 13.94 -6.94
C TRP A 322 5.54 13.44 -5.50
N GLU A 323 6.36 13.98 -4.61
CA GLU A 323 6.32 13.67 -3.18
C GLU A 323 5.06 14.23 -2.50
N ARG A 324 4.58 15.38 -2.95
CA ARG A 324 3.45 16.09 -2.35
C ARG A 324 2.37 16.37 -3.38
N TRP A 325 1.12 16.33 -2.96
CA TRP A 325 -0.02 16.70 -3.81
C TRP A 325 0.06 18.15 -4.34
N ASN A 326 0.72 19.02 -3.58
CA ASN A 326 0.94 20.43 -3.91
C ASN A 326 2.40 20.74 -4.21
N SER A 327 3.19 19.80 -4.70
CA SER A 327 4.59 20.06 -5.10
C SER A 327 4.72 21.25 -6.04
N VAL A 328 3.78 21.37 -6.99
CA VAL A 328 3.56 22.58 -7.77
C VAL A 328 2.14 23.07 -7.50
N ASN A 329 2.01 24.31 -7.09
CA ASN A 329 0.72 24.94 -6.82
C ASN A 329 -0.03 25.31 -8.13
N PRO A 330 -1.35 25.56 -8.08
CA PRO A 330 -2.11 25.94 -9.28
C PRO A 330 -1.62 27.21 -9.99
N ASP A 331 -0.89 28.08 -9.30
CA ASP A 331 -0.25 29.28 -9.88
C ASP A 331 1.10 28.96 -10.57
N GLY A 332 1.48 27.68 -10.65
CA GLY A 332 2.72 27.21 -11.24
C GLY A 332 3.96 27.36 -10.36
N LYS A 333 3.81 27.84 -9.13
CA LYS A 333 4.94 27.94 -8.19
C LYS A 333 5.19 26.63 -7.47
N ILE A 334 6.46 26.32 -7.28
CA ILE A 334 6.89 25.21 -6.44
C ILE A 334 6.52 25.53 -4.99
N SER A 335 5.99 24.54 -4.27
CA SER A 335 5.72 24.67 -2.84
C SER A 335 6.97 25.11 -2.08
N GLY A 336 6.82 26.12 -1.22
CA GLY A 336 7.93 26.73 -0.47
C GLY A 336 8.43 25.90 0.71
N ILE A 337 7.89 24.67 0.93
CA ILE A 337 8.28 23.79 2.02
C ILE A 337 9.46 22.95 1.56
N GLY A 338 10.47 22.80 2.42
CA GLY A 338 11.74 22.14 2.10
C GLY A 338 11.64 20.65 1.74
N MET A 339 10.56 19.96 2.15
CA MET A 339 10.29 18.56 1.80
C MET A 339 9.50 18.53 0.51
N ASN A 340 10.17 18.52 -0.63
CA ASN A 340 9.52 18.55 -1.94
C ASN A 340 10.43 17.95 -3.01
N SER A 341 10.12 16.72 -3.45
CA SER A 341 10.76 16.05 -4.58
C SER A 341 9.79 15.90 -5.74
N MET A 342 10.26 16.19 -6.94
CA MET A 342 9.49 15.96 -8.18
C MET A 342 9.69 14.54 -8.72
N ASN A 343 10.50 13.71 -8.06
CA ASN A 343 10.69 12.32 -8.42
C ASN A 343 10.73 11.45 -7.17
N HIS A 344 9.52 10.96 -6.78
CA HIS A 344 9.28 10.23 -5.54
C HIS A 344 8.17 9.20 -5.80
N TYR A 345 8.39 7.93 -5.56
CA TYR A 345 7.49 6.88 -6.04
C TYR A 345 6.27 6.59 -5.15
N ALA A 346 6.24 7.04 -3.87
CA ALA A 346 5.25 6.59 -2.89
C ALA A 346 3.79 6.69 -3.36
N TYR A 347 3.36 7.84 -3.91
CA TYR A 347 2.00 8.00 -4.40
C TYR A 347 1.68 7.23 -5.69
N GLY A 348 2.69 6.71 -6.38
CA GLY A 348 2.52 5.74 -7.46
C GLY A 348 1.95 4.39 -7.00
N ALA A 349 1.86 4.16 -5.68
CA ALA A 349 1.25 2.97 -5.08
C ALA A 349 -0.22 2.73 -5.51
N VAL A 350 -0.91 3.73 -6.03
CA VAL A 350 -2.26 3.59 -6.62
C VAL A 350 -2.33 2.52 -7.72
N PHE A 351 -1.19 2.20 -8.37
CA PHE A 351 -1.20 1.20 -9.44
C PHE A 351 -1.35 -0.23 -8.93
N GLU A 352 -1.15 -0.53 -7.64
CA GLU A 352 -1.62 -1.80 -7.06
C GLU A 352 -3.13 -1.98 -7.29
N TRP A 353 -3.92 -0.94 -6.98
CA TRP A 353 -5.37 -0.94 -7.23
C TRP A 353 -5.69 -1.06 -8.73
N VAL A 354 -4.94 -0.38 -9.60
CA VAL A 354 -5.15 -0.48 -11.05
C VAL A 354 -4.93 -1.92 -11.53
N TYR A 355 -3.87 -2.59 -11.09
CA TYR A 355 -3.62 -3.98 -11.44
C TYR A 355 -4.67 -4.92 -10.84
N LYS A 356 -4.97 -4.79 -9.53
CA LYS A 356 -5.81 -5.72 -8.78
C LYS A 356 -7.31 -5.53 -8.99
N ASN A 357 -7.77 -4.29 -9.11
CA ASN A 357 -9.20 -3.98 -9.22
C ASN A 357 -9.57 -3.52 -10.63
N VAL A 358 -8.92 -2.50 -11.18
CA VAL A 358 -9.26 -2.02 -12.53
C VAL A 358 -9.05 -3.11 -13.56
N CYS A 359 -7.86 -3.71 -13.63
CA CYS A 359 -7.56 -4.80 -14.56
C CYS A 359 -7.88 -6.19 -14.00
N GLY A 360 -8.03 -6.32 -12.69
CA GLY A 360 -8.56 -7.51 -12.02
C GLY A 360 -7.56 -8.61 -11.71
N LEU A 361 -6.25 -8.46 -11.95
CA LEU A 361 -5.27 -9.53 -11.74
C LEU A 361 -4.79 -9.59 -10.29
N ASN A 362 -5.18 -10.65 -9.58
CA ASN A 362 -4.85 -10.86 -8.17
C ASN A 362 -4.12 -12.19 -7.96
N PRO A 363 -3.03 -12.22 -7.17
CA PRO A 363 -2.43 -13.48 -6.72
C PRO A 363 -3.32 -14.17 -5.69
N VAL A 364 -3.20 -15.48 -5.58
CA VAL A 364 -3.81 -16.28 -4.51
C VAL A 364 -2.76 -16.49 -3.42
N PRO A 365 -2.95 -16.00 -2.19
CA PRO A 365 -1.92 -16.08 -1.15
C PRO A 365 -1.49 -17.50 -0.77
N ASP A 366 -2.40 -18.47 -0.85
CA ASP A 366 -2.09 -19.88 -0.58
C ASP A 366 -1.39 -20.60 -1.75
N VAL A 367 -1.38 -19.97 -2.95
CA VAL A 367 -0.68 -20.45 -4.14
C VAL A 367 0.08 -19.28 -4.79
N PRO A 368 1.15 -18.78 -4.14
CA PRO A 368 1.85 -17.56 -4.56
C PRO A 368 2.55 -17.72 -5.91
N GLY A 369 3.05 -16.60 -6.47
CA GLY A 369 3.76 -16.59 -7.75
C GLY A 369 2.87 -16.78 -8.97
N TYR A 370 1.56 -16.60 -8.80
CA TYR A 370 0.56 -16.64 -9.89
C TYR A 370 0.38 -18.00 -10.59
N LYS A 371 0.77 -19.12 -9.97
CA LYS A 371 0.34 -20.44 -10.49
C LYS A 371 -1.16 -20.59 -10.46
N LYS A 372 -1.81 -19.96 -9.48
CA LYS A 372 -3.24 -19.72 -9.45
C LYS A 372 -3.49 -18.22 -9.26
N ALA A 373 -4.36 -17.66 -10.09
CA ALA A 373 -4.77 -16.26 -10.01
C ALA A 373 -6.28 -16.12 -9.82
N VAL A 374 -6.71 -14.97 -9.31
CA VAL A 374 -8.10 -14.51 -9.40
C VAL A 374 -8.16 -13.33 -10.36
N ILE A 375 -8.98 -13.45 -11.40
CA ILE A 375 -9.19 -12.39 -12.38
C ILE A 375 -10.60 -11.83 -12.17
N ARG A 376 -10.66 -10.62 -11.58
CA ARG A 376 -11.91 -9.94 -11.22
C ARG A 376 -11.83 -8.46 -11.57
N PRO A 377 -11.90 -8.08 -12.84
CA PRO A 377 -11.88 -6.68 -13.24
C PRO A 377 -13.14 -5.94 -12.76
N GLN A 378 -12.95 -4.65 -12.47
CA GLN A 378 -14.03 -3.74 -12.08
C GLN A 378 -14.09 -2.56 -13.06
N PRO A 379 -14.71 -2.73 -14.25
CA PRO A 379 -14.76 -1.70 -15.27
C PRO A 379 -15.52 -0.46 -14.86
N ASP A 380 -15.14 0.70 -15.45
CA ASP A 380 -15.89 1.95 -15.35
C ASP A 380 -15.91 2.64 -16.71
N VAL A 381 -17.09 3.02 -17.16
CA VAL A 381 -17.31 3.59 -18.50
C VAL A 381 -16.51 4.90 -18.70
N ARG A 382 -16.23 5.64 -17.64
CA ARG A 382 -15.45 6.91 -17.71
C ARG A 382 -14.01 6.69 -18.16
N LEU A 383 -13.44 5.53 -17.85
CA LEU A 383 -12.11 5.14 -18.34
C LEU A 383 -12.18 4.53 -19.74
N GLY A 384 -13.30 3.87 -20.08
CA GLY A 384 -13.57 3.27 -21.38
C GLY A 384 -12.88 1.93 -21.64
N ALA A 385 -11.59 1.81 -21.32
CA ALA A 385 -10.81 0.58 -21.48
C ALA A 385 -9.62 0.56 -20.52
N ALA A 386 -9.22 -0.62 -20.08
CA ALA A 386 -7.96 -0.84 -19.37
C ALA A 386 -7.37 -2.20 -19.75
N LYS A 387 -6.03 -2.29 -19.70
CA LYS A 387 -5.31 -3.53 -19.93
C LYS A 387 -4.02 -3.56 -19.13
N ALA A 388 -3.75 -4.66 -18.44
CA ALA A 388 -2.49 -4.95 -17.79
C ALA A 388 -1.81 -6.15 -18.43
N LYS A 389 -0.48 -6.04 -18.52
CA LYS A 389 0.42 -7.14 -18.92
C LYS A 389 1.43 -7.32 -17.81
N VAL A 390 1.49 -8.52 -17.24
CA VAL A 390 2.36 -8.79 -16.08
C VAL A 390 3.16 -10.04 -16.35
N ASN A 391 4.49 -9.91 -16.24
CA ASN A 391 5.38 -11.06 -16.20
C ASN A 391 5.45 -11.56 -14.75
N THR A 392 5.00 -12.78 -14.52
CA THR A 392 4.99 -13.42 -13.21
C THR A 392 5.92 -14.62 -13.19
N ALA A 393 6.15 -15.18 -12.01
CA ALA A 393 6.92 -16.43 -11.89
C ALA A 393 6.29 -17.61 -12.66
N ALA A 394 4.96 -17.61 -12.81
CA ALA A 394 4.23 -18.61 -13.60
C ALA A 394 4.26 -18.32 -15.11
N GLY A 395 4.71 -17.13 -15.52
CA GLY A 395 4.72 -16.68 -16.91
C GLY A 395 3.93 -15.40 -17.14
N TYR A 396 3.56 -15.16 -18.39
CA TYR A 396 2.93 -13.94 -18.84
C TYR A 396 1.42 -14.00 -18.69
N TYR A 397 0.87 -13.07 -17.90
CA TYR A 397 -0.57 -12.78 -17.83
C TYR A 397 -0.92 -11.52 -18.60
N GLU A 398 -2.08 -11.51 -19.23
CA GLU A 398 -2.75 -10.30 -19.72
C GLU A 398 -4.20 -10.31 -19.26
N THR A 399 -4.65 -9.20 -18.67
CA THR A 399 -6.06 -9.00 -18.33
C THR A 399 -6.47 -7.62 -18.82
N GLY A 400 -7.65 -7.51 -19.42
CA GLY A 400 -8.12 -6.23 -19.90
C GLY A 400 -9.61 -6.25 -20.22
N TRP A 401 -10.15 -5.06 -20.39
CA TRP A 401 -11.54 -4.86 -20.78
C TRP A 401 -11.68 -3.57 -21.60
N GLN A 402 -12.74 -3.54 -22.41
CA GLN A 402 -13.13 -2.39 -23.21
C GLN A 402 -14.66 -2.33 -23.30
N TYR A 403 -15.24 -1.15 -23.11
CA TYR A 403 -16.66 -0.91 -23.38
C TYR A 403 -16.90 -0.83 -24.88
N GLU A 404 -17.93 -1.51 -25.34
CA GLU A 404 -18.45 -1.46 -26.71
C GLU A 404 -19.54 -0.38 -26.83
N ASP A 405 -19.83 0.07 -28.06
CA ASP A 405 -20.84 1.11 -28.31
C ASP A 405 -22.25 0.74 -27.84
N ASN A 406 -22.56 -0.56 -27.78
CA ASN A 406 -23.84 -1.09 -27.29
C ASN A 406 -23.90 -1.20 -25.74
N GLY A 407 -22.81 -0.83 -25.05
CA GLY A 407 -22.69 -0.87 -23.60
C GLY A 407 -22.32 -2.24 -23.02
N GLU A 408 -22.05 -3.24 -23.86
CA GLU A 408 -21.38 -4.47 -23.44
C GLU A 408 -19.90 -4.23 -23.16
N VAL A 409 -19.26 -5.17 -22.48
CA VAL A 409 -17.83 -5.12 -22.19
C VAL A 409 -17.12 -6.31 -22.81
N THR A 410 -16.14 -6.05 -23.64
CA THR A 410 -15.24 -7.08 -24.16
C THR A 410 -14.06 -7.26 -23.22
N TYR A 411 -13.92 -8.46 -22.66
CA TYR A 411 -12.83 -8.87 -21.78
C TYR A 411 -11.82 -9.71 -22.54
N THR A 412 -10.52 -9.45 -22.27
CA THR A 412 -9.40 -10.28 -22.74
C THR A 412 -8.67 -10.86 -21.54
N VAL A 413 -8.44 -12.17 -21.56
CA VAL A 413 -7.73 -12.91 -20.52
C VAL A 413 -6.70 -13.81 -21.16
N VAL A 414 -5.43 -13.66 -20.79
CA VAL A 414 -4.33 -14.55 -21.16
C VAL A 414 -3.76 -15.17 -19.91
N ILE A 415 -3.74 -16.50 -19.86
CA ILE A 415 -3.22 -17.28 -18.74
C ILE A 415 -2.00 -18.06 -19.26
N PRO A 416 -0.84 -17.99 -18.55
CA PRO A 416 0.38 -18.68 -18.98
C PRO A 416 0.25 -20.21 -18.87
N PHE A 417 1.19 -20.89 -19.50
CA PHE A 417 1.28 -22.35 -19.45
C PHE A 417 1.48 -22.82 -17.98
N ASP A 418 0.84 -23.91 -17.61
CA ASP A 418 0.88 -24.51 -16.26
C ASP A 418 0.33 -23.60 -15.15
N ALA A 419 -0.60 -22.70 -15.50
CA ALA A 419 -1.32 -21.86 -14.55
C ALA A 419 -2.83 -21.95 -14.77
N GLU A 420 -3.59 -21.56 -13.76
CA GLU A 420 -5.06 -21.47 -13.80
C GLU A 420 -5.55 -20.17 -13.15
N ALA A 421 -6.77 -19.78 -13.48
CA ALA A 421 -7.41 -18.63 -12.86
C ALA A 421 -8.90 -18.87 -12.59
N GLU A 422 -9.35 -18.41 -11.43
CA GLU A 422 -10.77 -18.16 -11.17
C GLU A 422 -11.13 -16.80 -11.74
N VAL A 423 -12.11 -16.76 -12.64
CA VAL A 423 -12.43 -15.55 -13.41
C VAL A 423 -13.86 -15.13 -13.11
N TYR A 424 -14.03 -13.85 -12.78
CA TYR A 424 -15.31 -13.23 -12.41
C TYR A 424 -15.50 -11.97 -13.26
N LEU A 425 -16.33 -12.08 -14.33
CA LEU A 425 -16.53 -11.00 -15.28
C LEU A 425 -17.91 -10.36 -15.07
N PRO A 426 -17.97 -9.06 -14.68
CA PRO A 426 -19.22 -8.32 -14.61
C PRO A 426 -19.93 -8.26 -15.96
N LYS A 427 -21.27 -8.47 -15.95
CA LYS A 427 -22.12 -8.35 -17.11
C LYS A 427 -22.88 -7.03 -17.12
N LYS A 428 -23.38 -6.65 -18.29
CA LYS A 428 -24.22 -5.45 -18.47
C LYS A 428 -25.49 -5.45 -17.61
N ASP A 429 -26.06 -6.61 -17.31
CA ASP A 429 -27.25 -6.75 -16.47
C ASP A 429 -26.97 -6.68 -14.96
N GLY A 430 -25.70 -6.46 -14.57
CA GLY A 430 -25.24 -6.40 -13.18
C GLY A 430 -24.94 -7.75 -12.54
N THR A 431 -25.11 -8.86 -13.28
CA THR A 431 -24.67 -10.18 -12.83
C THR A 431 -23.18 -10.40 -13.12
N THR A 432 -22.62 -11.51 -12.64
CA THR A 432 -21.22 -11.88 -12.87
C THR A 432 -21.16 -13.24 -13.53
N GLU A 433 -20.36 -13.36 -14.61
CA GLU A 433 -19.98 -14.64 -15.17
C GLU A 433 -18.82 -15.21 -14.38
N GLU A 434 -18.96 -16.43 -13.87
CA GLU A 434 -17.96 -17.10 -13.06
C GLU A 434 -17.45 -18.35 -13.76
N MET A 435 -16.14 -18.52 -13.84
CA MET A 435 -15.54 -19.66 -14.52
C MET A 435 -14.12 -19.93 -13.99
N THR A 436 -13.65 -21.17 -14.18
CA THR A 436 -12.24 -21.52 -14.01
C THR A 436 -11.62 -21.71 -15.39
N LEU A 437 -10.52 -21.01 -15.67
CA LEU A 437 -9.77 -21.08 -16.91
C LEU A 437 -8.36 -21.60 -16.67
N THR A 438 -7.88 -22.41 -17.61
CA THR A 438 -6.49 -22.89 -17.65
C THR A 438 -5.68 -22.07 -18.67
N ALA A 439 -4.44 -22.50 -18.95
CA ALA A 439 -3.56 -21.85 -19.93
C ALA A 439 -4.27 -21.59 -21.27
N GLY A 440 -4.18 -20.37 -21.78
CA GLY A 440 -4.80 -19.99 -23.04
C GLY A 440 -5.07 -18.49 -23.18
N THR A 441 -5.66 -18.14 -24.32
CA THR A 441 -6.13 -16.78 -24.60
C THR A 441 -7.64 -16.82 -24.81
N TYR A 442 -8.35 -15.99 -24.08
CA TYR A 442 -9.80 -15.96 -24.05
C TYR A 442 -10.32 -14.55 -24.31
N THR A 443 -11.44 -14.46 -25.00
CA THR A 443 -12.18 -13.21 -25.21
C THR A 443 -13.65 -13.45 -24.93
N PHE A 444 -14.27 -12.56 -24.16
CA PHE A 444 -15.67 -12.61 -23.79
C PHE A 444 -16.30 -11.24 -24.05
N THR A 445 -17.47 -11.20 -24.66
CA THR A 445 -18.29 -9.98 -24.79
C THR A 445 -19.57 -10.19 -24.00
N LEU A 446 -19.80 -9.41 -22.93
CA LEU A 446 -20.83 -9.63 -21.92
C LEU A 446 -21.63 -8.36 -21.62
#